data_92a168ed47f90ad8e5a9afaddbe1e57e
#
_entry.id   92a168ed47f90ad8e5a9afaddbe1e57e
#
_cell.length_a   1.000
_cell.length_b   1.000
_cell.length_c   1.000
_cell.angle_alpha   90.00
_cell.angle_beta   90.00
_cell.angle_gamma   90.00
#
_symmetry.space_group_name_H-M   'P 1'
#
loop_
_entity.id
_entity.type
_entity.pdbx_description
1 polymer ?
#
loop_
_entity_poly.entity_id
_entity_poly.type
_entity_poly.pdbx_seq_one_letter_code
_entity_poly.pdbx_strand_id
1 'polypeptide(L)'
;MNSTASHASYDVVIIGGAMMGSSAAWFLTDNKDFQGRVLVIEKDPSYAKAATSHTNSCIRQQFSAAINVRISQFAADFVKNLRHYMGGDARVPALAIQNYGYMYLADTPALAATLRASHAVQRAAGAATVLMTPDEIKRHYPFYNVDDIVLGSINRQDEGYWDYAAVFDWWRRSAKEGGVETIADEVVAMTLNKAATRVESVTLKSGAVIGCGFVVNASGTRGAVTARMAGLEIPLEPRKRYTYIFAAAQPLADELPLTVDPSGVHFRQDGRQTYLAGAHAAIDPAVDFDDFSMDQSLWEEKVWPVIAARIPQFEAIKVMHEWAGHYDMNIFDHNAILGPHTTVSNFMFLNGFSGHGLQQAPAMGRALAELVTYGGFRTLDLSPFSYNRIARGEPFVETAII
;
A
#
# COMPACT_ATOMS: atom_id res chain seq x y z
N MET A 1 -4.23 -8.60 22.43
CA MET A 1 -4.28 -7.16 22.69
C MET A 1 -4.95 -6.96 24.04
N ASN A 2 -4.56 -5.91 24.78
CA ASN A 2 -5.24 -5.55 26.03
C ASN A 2 -6.56 -4.86 25.68
N SER A 3 -7.50 -4.86 26.65
CA SER A 3 -8.78 -4.15 26.50
C SER A 3 -8.71 -2.70 27.00
N THR A 4 -7.65 -2.33 27.74
CA THR A 4 -7.49 -1.01 28.36
C THR A 4 -6.06 -0.54 28.26
N ALA A 5 -5.87 0.78 28.11
CA ALA A 5 -4.56 1.41 28.10
C ALA A 5 -3.99 1.48 29.54
N SER A 6 -2.68 1.23 29.69
CA SER A 6 -2.00 1.22 30.99
C SER A 6 -1.70 2.62 31.52
N HIS A 7 -1.71 3.63 30.66
CA HIS A 7 -1.41 5.01 31.02
C HIS A 7 -2.51 5.98 30.57
N ALA A 8 -2.67 7.10 31.29
CA ALA A 8 -3.63 8.14 30.93
C ALA A 8 -3.16 8.98 29.71
N SER A 9 -1.87 8.91 29.34
CA SER A 9 -1.31 9.66 28.20
C SER A 9 -0.14 8.96 27.58
N TYR A 10 0.08 9.20 26.27
CA TYR A 10 1.19 8.69 25.48
C TYR A 10 1.81 9.80 24.64
N ASP A 11 3.11 9.68 24.35
CA ASP A 11 3.80 10.62 23.47
C ASP A 11 3.31 10.49 22.02
N VAL A 12 2.99 9.27 21.60
CA VAL A 12 2.38 8.99 20.27
C VAL A 12 1.20 8.05 20.42
N VAL A 13 0.05 8.44 19.88
CA VAL A 13 -1.15 7.59 19.73
C VAL A 13 -1.34 7.30 18.25
N ILE A 14 -1.26 6.04 17.84
CA ILE A 14 -1.46 5.59 16.47
C ILE A 14 -2.86 4.98 16.35
N ILE A 15 -3.68 5.54 15.45
CA ILE A 15 -5.03 5.08 15.17
C ILE A 15 -5.02 4.16 13.95
N GLY A 16 -5.25 2.88 14.17
CA GLY A 16 -5.11 1.80 13.20
C GLY A 16 -3.78 1.07 13.34
N GLY A 17 -3.83 -0.24 13.59
CA GLY A 17 -2.69 -1.11 13.83
C GLY A 17 -2.35 -2.05 12.67
N ALA A 18 -2.94 -1.85 11.48
CA ALA A 18 -2.60 -2.60 10.28
C ALA A 18 -1.19 -2.25 9.77
N MET A 19 -0.86 -2.56 8.53
CA MET A 19 0.49 -2.46 7.97
C MET A 19 1.16 -1.10 8.26
N MET A 20 0.46 0.01 8.03
CA MET A 20 1.01 1.36 8.22
C MET A 20 1.25 1.69 9.69
N GLY A 21 0.26 1.45 10.54
CA GLY A 21 0.40 1.72 11.97
C GLY A 21 1.45 0.83 12.64
N SER A 22 1.54 -0.44 12.22
CA SER A 22 2.57 -1.37 12.72
C SER A 22 3.98 -0.96 12.27
N SER A 23 4.13 -0.49 11.02
CA SER A 23 5.39 0.06 10.53
C SER A 23 5.81 1.28 11.33
N ALA A 24 4.90 2.27 11.49
CA ALA A 24 5.17 3.48 12.27
C ALA A 24 5.55 3.16 13.72
N ALA A 25 4.81 2.25 14.37
CA ALA A 25 5.06 1.84 15.74
C ALA A 25 6.43 1.18 15.89
N TRP A 26 6.80 0.28 14.97
CA TRP A 26 8.09 -0.39 15.00
C TRP A 26 9.24 0.59 14.76
N PHE A 27 9.20 1.42 13.73
CA PHE A 27 10.26 2.39 13.43
C PHE A 27 10.44 3.44 14.54
N LEU A 28 9.38 3.81 15.27
CA LEU A 28 9.49 4.65 16.45
C LEU A 28 10.28 3.97 17.57
N THR A 29 9.98 2.70 17.87
CA THR A 29 10.65 1.98 18.96
C THR A 29 12.03 1.49 18.60
N ASP A 30 12.33 1.24 17.33
CA ASP A 30 13.67 0.87 16.87
C ASP A 30 14.61 2.09 16.83
N ASN A 31 14.07 3.30 16.77
CA ASN A 31 14.83 4.54 16.79
C ASN A 31 15.33 4.86 18.21
N LYS A 32 16.62 4.73 18.43
CA LYS A 32 17.26 4.94 19.74
C LYS A 32 17.13 6.37 20.29
N ASP A 33 16.90 7.35 19.43
CA ASP A 33 16.72 8.75 19.82
C ASP A 33 15.27 9.03 20.24
N PHE A 34 14.31 8.12 19.98
CA PHE A 34 12.94 8.21 20.45
C PHE A 34 12.80 7.48 21.80
N GLN A 35 12.40 8.20 22.84
CA GLN A 35 12.24 7.66 24.19
C GLN A 35 10.78 7.76 24.69
N GLY A 36 9.85 8.05 23.78
CA GLY A 36 8.43 8.24 24.10
C GLY A 36 7.66 6.94 24.22
N ARG A 37 6.51 7.02 24.88
CA ARG A 37 5.54 5.91 24.94
C ARG A 37 4.64 5.93 23.74
N VAL A 38 4.44 4.77 23.12
CA VAL A 38 3.57 4.59 21.94
C VAL A 38 2.39 3.72 22.29
N LEU A 39 1.18 4.18 21.93
CA LEU A 39 -0.06 3.41 21.98
C LEU A 39 -0.58 3.21 20.56
N VAL A 40 -0.88 1.96 20.20
CA VAL A 40 -1.65 1.63 19.00
C VAL A 40 -3.07 1.26 19.41
N ILE A 41 -4.07 1.91 18.79
CA ILE A 41 -5.48 1.64 19.00
C ILE A 41 -6.02 1.00 17.73
N GLU A 42 -6.43 -0.28 17.81
CA GLU A 42 -6.96 -1.05 16.69
C GLU A 42 -8.39 -1.51 16.98
N LYS A 43 -9.31 -1.13 16.10
CA LYS A 43 -10.73 -1.44 16.29
C LYS A 43 -11.08 -2.91 16.01
N ASP A 44 -10.35 -3.55 15.10
CA ASP A 44 -10.54 -4.95 14.74
C ASP A 44 -9.21 -5.72 14.76
N PRO A 45 -8.87 -6.34 15.89
CA PRO A 45 -7.63 -7.11 16.03
C PRO A 45 -7.48 -8.30 15.08
N SER A 46 -8.56 -8.71 14.41
CA SER A 46 -8.50 -9.74 13.37
C SER A 46 -7.98 -9.20 12.04
N TYR A 47 -8.04 -7.88 11.84
CA TYR A 47 -7.73 -7.19 10.58
C TYR A 47 -8.54 -7.69 9.38
N ALA A 48 -9.66 -8.38 9.62
CA ALA A 48 -10.44 -9.05 8.57
C ALA A 48 -10.96 -8.09 7.49
N LYS A 49 -11.16 -6.81 7.83
CA LYS A 49 -11.60 -5.76 6.89
C LYS A 49 -10.50 -4.76 6.52
N ALA A 50 -9.26 -4.99 6.95
CA ALA A 50 -8.15 -4.11 6.61
C ALA A 50 -7.67 -4.34 5.18
N ALA A 51 -7.29 -3.27 4.46
CA ALA A 51 -6.68 -3.38 3.14
C ALA A 51 -5.45 -4.32 3.13
N THR A 52 -4.73 -4.39 4.24
CA THR A 52 -3.61 -5.30 4.45
C THR A 52 -3.98 -6.77 4.23
N SER A 53 -5.16 -7.21 4.68
CA SER A 53 -5.61 -8.61 4.56
C SER A 53 -6.17 -8.96 3.17
N HIS A 54 -6.44 -7.95 2.32
CA HIS A 54 -6.99 -8.12 0.98
C HIS A 54 -5.99 -7.76 -0.12
N THR A 55 -4.70 -7.76 0.22
CA THR A 55 -3.63 -7.35 -0.69
C THR A 55 -3.23 -8.45 -1.65
N ASN A 56 -2.74 -8.05 -2.84
CA ASN A 56 -2.09 -8.96 -3.79
C ASN A 56 -0.60 -9.19 -3.48
N SER A 57 -0.08 -8.56 -2.42
CA SER A 57 1.30 -8.72 -1.91
C SER A 57 2.40 -8.53 -2.96
N CYS A 58 2.28 -7.49 -3.76
CA CYS A 58 3.23 -7.21 -4.82
C CYS A 58 4.08 -5.97 -4.51
N ILE A 59 5.29 -5.95 -5.09
CA ILE A 59 6.22 -4.83 -5.06
C ILE A 59 6.70 -4.53 -6.48
N ARG A 60 6.82 -3.25 -6.82
CA ARG A 60 7.30 -2.78 -8.12
C ARG A 60 8.04 -1.46 -8.01
N GLN A 61 8.89 -1.15 -8.98
CA GLN A 61 9.60 0.12 -9.13
C GLN A 61 9.05 0.95 -10.30
N GLN A 62 8.11 0.41 -11.06
CA GLN A 62 7.53 1.07 -12.23
C GLN A 62 6.49 2.11 -11.81
N PHE A 63 6.98 3.28 -11.39
CA PHE A 63 6.22 4.48 -11.05
C PHE A 63 6.56 5.64 -11.98
N SER A 64 5.67 6.62 -12.07
CA SER A 64 5.88 7.86 -12.83
C SER A 64 6.68 8.91 -12.05
N ALA A 65 6.72 8.81 -10.71
CA ALA A 65 7.47 9.71 -9.84
C ALA A 65 8.74 9.05 -9.29
N ALA A 66 9.91 9.69 -9.44
CA ALA A 66 11.20 9.16 -9.00
C ALA A 66 11.24 8.81 -7.50
N ILE A 67 10.53 9.57 -6.66
CA ILE A 67 10.50 9.30 -5.24
C ILE A 67 9.76 7.99 -4.93
N ASN A 68 8.69 7.64 -5.65
CA ASN A 68 8.00 6.35 -5.51
C ASN A 68 8.91 5.19 -5.93
N VAL A 69 9.76 5.36 -6.96
CA VAL A 69 10.78 4.38 -7.33
C VAL A 69 11.75 4.13 -6.16
N ARG A 70 12.27 5.21 -5.54
CA ARG A 70 13.21 5.11 -4.41
C ARG A 70 12.58 4.51 -3.15
N ILE A 71 11.32 4.83 -2.87
CA ILE A 71 10.54 4.20 -1.80
C ILE A 71 10.49 2.69 -2.00
N SER A 72 10.18 2.25 -3.22
CA SER A 72 10.11 0.82 -3.55
C SER A 72 11.47 0.13 -3.50
N GLN A 73 12.55 0.80 -3.91
CA GLN A 73 13.92 0.28 -3.78
C GLN A 73 14.28 0.05 -2.30
N PHE A 74 13.97 1.02 -1.44
CA PHE A 74 14.17 0.85 0.00
C PHE A 74 13.30 -0.29 0.56
N ALA A 75 12.04 -0.39 0.14
CA ALA A 75 11.16 -1.46 0.59
C ALA A 75 11.68 -2.85 0.16
N ALA A 76 12.19 -2.98 -1.07
CA ALA A 76 12.81 -4.22 -1.55
C ALA A 76 14.06 -4.59 -0.74
N ASP A 77 14.91 -3.60 -0.43
CA ASP A 77 16.08 -3.81 0.42
C ASP A 77 15.65 -4.24 1.84
N PHE A 78 14.65 -3.56 2.42
CA PHE A 78 14.11 -3.87 3.74
C PHE A 78 13.59 -5.32 3.81
N VAL A 79 12.81 -5.75 2.83
CA VAL A 79 12.25 -7.11 2.76
C VAL A 79 13.36 -8.15 2.68
N LYS A 80 14.31 -7.98 1.76
CA LYS A 80 15.43 -8.93 1.56
C LYS A 80 16.36 -9.01 2.78
N ASN A 81 16.49 -7.90 3.50
CA ASN A 81 17.38 -7.78 4.65
C ASN A 81 16.61 -7.67 5.98
N LEU A 82 15.36 -8.16 6.05
CA LEU A 82 14.48 -8.02 7.21
C LEU A 82 15.18 -8.39 8.53
N ARG A 83 15.90 -9.53 8.57
CA ARG A 83 16.63 -9.96 9.77
C ARG A 83 17.68 -8.95 10.22
N HIS A 84 18.39 -8.32 9.28
CA HIS A 84 19.37 -7.28 9.59
C HIS A 84 18.69 -6.07 10.23
N TYR A 85 17.60 -5.58 9.61
CA TYR A 85 16.80 -4.48 10.14
C TYR A 85 16.19 -4.78 11.52
N MET A 86 15.88 -6.04 11.81
CA MET A 86 15.39 -6.51 13.11
C MET A 86 16.52 -6.84 14.09
N GLY A 87 17.68 -6.19 13.98
CA GLY A 87 18.79 -6.32 14.90
C GLY A 87 19.53 -7.68 14.87
N GLY A 88 19.38 -8.46 13.79
CA GLY A 88 20.01 -9.76 13.63
C GLY A 88 19.31 -10.91 14.38
N ASP A 89 18.10 -10.71 14.88
CA ASP A 89 17.34 -11.74 15.61
C ASP A 89 17.17 -13.00 14.76
N ALA A 90 17.72 -14.12 15.25
CA ALA A 90 17.69 -15.40 14.54
C ALA A 90 16.27 -15.97 14.34
N ARG A 91 15.28 -15.49 15.11
CA ARG A 91 13.87 -15.88 14.97
C ARG A 91 13.23 -15.28 13.71
N VAL A 92 13.78 -14.16 13.19
CA VAL A 92 13.27 -13.49 11.99
C VAL A 92 13.54 -14.35 10.75
N PRO A 93 12.53 -14.68 9.93
CA PRO A 93 12.75 -15.46 8.73
C PRO A 93 13.61 -14.70 7.70
N ALA A 94 14.32 -15.43 6.88
CA ALA A 94 14.88 -14.87 5.65
C ALA A 94 13.76 -14.78 4.63
N LEU A 95 13.55 -13.59 4.08
CA LEU A 95 12.55 -13.34 3.05
C LEU A 95 13.21 -13.11 1.69
N ALA A 96 12.47 -13.43 0.65
CA ALA A 96 12.85 -13.16 -0.72
C ALA A 96 11.69 -12.54 -1.49
N ILE A 97 12.01 -11.73 -2.48
CA ILE A 97 11.05 -11.30 -3.50
C ILE A 97 11.06 -12.33 -4.60
N GLN A 98 9.89 -12.84 -4.97
CA GLN A 98 9.73 -13.71 -6.14
C GLN A 98 9.72 -12.82 -7.39
N ASN A 99 10.87 -12.72 -8.05
CA ASN A 99 11.17 -11.77 -9.12
C ASN A 99 10.58 -12.19 -10.49
N TYR A 100 9.30 -12.55 -10.56
CA TYR A 100 8.65 -12.77 -11.86
C TYR A 100 8.44 -11.46 -12.64
N GLY A 101 8.50 -10.32 -11.95
CA GLY A 101 8.46 -9.00 -12.53
C GLY A 101 7.07 -8.41 -12.74
N TYR A 102 7.05 -7.20 -13.28
CA TYR A 102 5.85 -6.50 -13.74
C TYR A 102 5.98 -6.17 -15.23
N MET A 103 4.95 -6.54 -16.00
CA MET A 103 4.81 -6.24 -17.42
C MET A 103 3.63 -5.26 -17.61
N TYR A 104 3.92 -4.04 -17.99
CA TYR A 104 2.91 -3.09 -18.46
C TYR A 104 2.81 -3.16 -19.97
N LEU A 105 1.59 -3.28 -20.49
CA LEU A 105 1.31 -3.35 -21.93
C LEU A 105 0.61 -2.06 -22.39
N ALA A 106 0.96 -1.58 -23.57
CA ALA A 106 0.34 -0.43 -24.21
C ALA A 106 -0.18 -0.83 -25.59
N ASP A 107 -1.47 -0.56 -25.85
CA ASP A 107 -2.17 -0.83 -27.12
C ASP A 107 -2.28 0.42 -28.00
N THR A 108 -2.01 1.61 -27.45
CA THR A 108 -2.10 2.87 -28.16
C THR A 108 -0.79 3.65 -28.12
N PRO A 109 -0.53 4.52 -29.12
CA PRO A 109 0.64 5.42 -29.10
C PRO A 109 0.66 6.33 -27.85
N ALA A 110 -0.50 6.75 -27.35
CA ALA A 110 -0.60 7.61 -26.17
C ALA A 110 -0.13 6.88 -24.91
N LEU A 111 -0.60 5.65 -24.70
CA LEU A 111 -0.19 4.83 -23.56
C LEU A 111 1.29 4.44 -23.67
N ALA A 112 1.78 4.13 -24.89
CA ALA A 112 3.20 3.88 -25.15
C ALA A 112 4.06 5.10 -24.81
N ALA A 113 3.60 6.32 -25.10
CA ALA A 113 4.31 7.55 -24.73
C ALA A 113 4.39 7.71 -23.20
N THR A 114 3.33 7.37 -22.47
CA THR A 114 3.32 7.35 -21.00
C THR A 114 4.32 6.34 -20.46
N LEU A 115 4.37 5.11 -21.00
CA LEU A 115 5.35 4.11 -20.59
C LEU A 115 6.80 4.57 -20.85
N ARG A 116 7.06 5.23 -21.99
CA ARG A 116 8.40 5.80 -22.30
C ARG A 116 8.79 6.90 -21.32
N ALA A 117 7.86 7.80 -20.99
CA ALA A 117 8.11 8.88 -20.03
C ALA A 117 8.42 8.30 -18.64
N SER A 118 7.60 7.36 -18.16
CA SER A 118 7.81 6.67 -16.88
C SER A 118 9.11 5.88 -16.86
N HIS A 119 9.46 5.18 -17.96
CA HIS A 119 10.73 4.46 -18.11
C HIS A 119 11.94 5.39 -17.96
N ALA A 120 11.90 6.60 -18.55
CA ALA A 120 13.00 7.57 -18.39
C ALA A 120 13.21 7.96 -16.91
N VAL A 121 12.12 8.20 -16.17
CA VAL A 121 12.16 8.49 -14.72
C VAL A 121 12.70 7.30 -13.93
N GLN A 122 12.22 6.10 -14.22
CA GLN A 122 12.61 4.85 -13.55
C GLN A 122 14.10 4.57 -13.75
N ARG A 123 14.60 4.70 -15.00
CA ARG A 123 16.02 4.51 -15.32
C ARG A 123 16.90 5.55 -14.63
N ALA A 124 16.49 6.81 -14.62
CA ALA A 124 17.19 7.88 -13.90
C ALA A 124 17.26 7.65 -12.39
N ALA A 125 16.23 7.00 -11.82
CA ALA A 125 16.18 6.58 -10.41
C ALA A 125 16.91 5.25 -10.15
N GLY A 126 17.52 4.60 -11.16
CA GLY A 126 18.29 3.37 -11.02
C GLY A 126 17.49 2.07 -11.13
N ALA A 127 16.22 2.11 -11.52
CA ALA A 127 15.44 0.90 -11.78
C ALA A 127 15.92 0.17 -13.03
N ALA A 128 15.78 -1.15 -13.07
CA ALA A 128 16.22 -2.00 -14.17
C ALA A 128 15.17 -2.17 -15.29
N THR A 129 14.19 -1.28 -15.34
CA THR A 129 13.10 -1.32 -16.32
C THR A 129 13.62 -1.31 -17.76
N VAL A 130 13.00 -2.15 -18.60
CA VAL A 130 13.30 -2.31 -20.04
C VAL A 130 12.02 -2.13 -20.84
N LEU A 131 12.09 -1.41 -21.94
CA LEU A 131 11.01 -1.36 -22.92
C LEU A 131 11.17 -2.50 -23.94
N MET A 132 10.08 -3.10 -24.35
CA MET A 132 10.04 -4.22 -25.29
C MET A 132 9.05 -3.95 -26.43
N THR A 133 9.49 -4.22 -27.66
CA THR A 133 8.59 -4.30 -28.82
C THR A 133 7.69 -5.54 -28.72
N PRO A 134 6.56 -5.62 -29.45
CA PRO A 134 5.72 -6.81 -29.49
C PRO A 134 6.49 -8.09 -29.87
N ASP A 135 7.40 -8.00 -30.83
CA ASP A 135 8.24 -9.14 -31.25
C ASP A 135 9.18 -9.61 -30.13
N GLU A 136 9.73 -8.68 -29.36
CA GLU A 136 10.57 -9.01 -28.19
C GLU A 136 9.73 -9.64 -27.09
N ILE A 137 8.52 -9.11 -26.82
CA ILE A 137 7.59 -9.71 -25.86
C ILE A 137 7.26 -11.14 -26.29
N LYS A 138 6.86 -11.35 -27.56
CA LYS A 138 6.49 -12.67 -28.07
C LYS A 138 7.64 -13.67 -28.00
N ARG A 139 8.87 -13.21 -28.19
CA ARG A 139 10.08 -14.06 -28.11
C ARG A 139 10.39 -14.51 -26.69
N HIS A 140 10.24 -13.61 -25.72
CA HIS A 140 10.57 -13.87 -24.31
C HIS A 140 9.40 -14.49 -23.51
N TYR A 141 8.18 -14.20 -23.94
CA TYR A 141 6.93 -14.64 -23.31
C TYR A 141 5.96 -15.15 -24.40
N PRO A 142 6.21 -16.33 -24.98
CA PRO A 142 5.50 -16.82 -26.17
C PRO A 142 4.00 -17.07 -25.94
N PHE A 143 3.56 -17.12 -24.70
CA PHE A 143 2.17 -17.29 -24.32
C PHE A 143 1.30 -16.04 -24.52
N TYR A 144 1.88 -14.83 -24.61
CA TYR A 144 1.08 -13.63 -24.88
C TYR A 144 0.60 -13.55 -26.33
N ASN A 145 -0.65 -13.19 -26.50
CA ASN A 145 -1.12 -12.54 -27.72
C ASN A 145 -0.76 -11.05 -27.62
N VAL A 146 -0.06 -10.53 -28.62
CA VAL A 146 0.46 -9.16 -28.68
C VAL A 146 0.02 -8.41 -29.94
N ASP A 147 -0.99 -8.93 -30.66
CA ASP A 147 -1.42 -8.41 -31.98
C ASP A 147 -1.92 -6.96 -31.90
N ASP A 148 -2.48 -6.57 -30.75
CA ASP A 148 -2.97 -5.22 -30.45
C ASP A 148 -1.94 -4.36 -29.69
N ILE A 149 -0.79 -4.91 -29.30
CA ILE A 149 0.20 -4.22 -28.46
C ILE A 149 1.19 -3.44 -29.31
N VAL A 150 1.54 -2.25 -28.89
CA VAL A 150 2.55 -1.38 -29.53
C VAL A 150 3.82 -1.26 -28.70
N LEU A 151 3.76 -1.48 -27.38
CA LEU A 151 4.90 -1.40 -26.48
C LEU A 151 4.64 -2.18 -25.20
N GLY A 152 5.68 -2.80 -24.65
CA GLY A 152 5.71 -3.31 -23.28
C GLY A 152 6.78 -2.63 -22.43
N SER A 153 6.59 -2.62 -21.12
CA SER A 153 7.58 -2.18 -20.14
C SER A 153 7.70 -3.25 -19.06
N ILE A 154 8.89 -3.80 -18.86
CA ILE A 154 9.14 -4.86 -17.88
C ILE A 154 10.31 -4.50 -16.96
N ASN A 155 10.15 -4.85 -15.69
CA ASN A 155 11.26 -4.95 -14.76
C ASN A 155 11.13 -6.25 -13.95
N ARG A 156 12.21 -7.00 -13.82
CA ARG A 156 12.28 -8.25 -13.04
C ARG A 156 13.16 -8.11 -11.80
N GLN A 157 13.85 -7.00 -11.64
CA GLN A 157 14.72 -6.79 -10.49
C GLN A 157 13.93 -6.19 -9.34
N ASP A 158 13.78 -6.96 -8.26
CA ASP A 158 13.06 -6.54 -7.06
C ASP A 158 11.59 -6.15 -7.34
N GLU A 159 10.98 -6.85 -8.30
CA GLU A 159 9.56 -6.72 -8.65
C GLU A 159 8.88 -8.09 -8.69
N GLY A 160 7.75 -8.20 -8.02
CA GLY A 160 6.98 -9.42 -7.93
C GLY A 160 6.26 -9.59 -6.60
N TYR A 161 6.15 -10.82 -6.11
CA TYR A 161 5.49 -11.15 -4.86
C TYR A 161 6.48 -11.23 -3.70
N TRP A 162 6.03 -10.86 -2.51
CA TRP A 162 6.76 -11.03 -1.25
C TRP A 162 5.82 -11.38 -0.09
N ASP A 163 6.36 -12.03 0.94
CA ASP A 163 5.59 -12.41 2.13
C ASP A 163 5.42 -11.20 3.07
N TYR A 164 4.36 -10.43 2.82
CA TYR A 164 4.01 -9.28 3.66
C TYR A 164 3.58 -9.70 5.08
N ALA A 165 2.96 -10.88 5.22
CA ALA A 165 2.44 -11.33 6.49
C ALA A 165 3.56 -11.53 7.50
N ALA A 166 4.70 -12.09 7.07
CA ALA A 166 5.89 -12.23 7.90
C ALA A 166 6.41 -10.86 8.37
N VAL A 167 6.50 -9.86 7.48
CA VAL A 167 6.94 -8.50 7.86
C VAL A 167 5.95 -7.85 8.82
N PHE A 168 4.66 -7.95 8.54
CA PHE A 168 3.60 -7.42 9.39
C PHE A 168 3.62 -8.01 10.80
N ASP A 169 3.74 -9.33 10.91
CA ASP A 169 3.80 -10.01 12.20
C ASP A 169 5.07 -9.63 12.98
N TRP A 170 6.22 -9.51 12.30
CA TRP A 170 7.45 -9.12 12.95
C TRP A 170 7.45 -7.67 13.41
N TRP A 171 6.88 -6.73 12.66
CA TRP A 171 6.72 -5.36 13.13
C TRP A 171 5.88 -5.30 14.39
N ARG A 172 4.72 -5.96 14.41
CA ARG A 172 3.84 -6.00 15.59
C ARG A 172 4.52 -6.64 16.81
N ARG A 173 5.20 -7.75 16.57
CA ARG A 173 5.93 -8.46 17.62
C ARG A 173 7.07 -7.63 18.19
N SER A 174 7.96 -7.14 17.34
CA SER A 174 9.12 -6.34 17.75
C SER A 174 8.71 -5.02 18.39
N ALA A 175 7.69 -4.33 17.86
CA ALA A 175 7.18 -3.14 18.48
C ALA A 175 6.66 -3.41 19.90
N LYS A 176 5.92 -4.51 20.10
CA LYS A 176 5.46 -4.94 21.43
C LYS A 176 6.62 -5.29 22.36
N GLU A 177 7.63 -6.02 21.89
CA GLU A 177 8.85 -6.34 22.66
C GLU A 177 9.63 -5.06 23.00
N GLY A 178 9.57 -4.02 22.13
CA GLY A 178 10.13 -2.68 22.33
C GLY A 178 9.27 -1.74 23.20
N GLY A 179 8.16 -2.24 23.78
CA GLY A 179 7.35 -1.47 24.73
C GLY A 179 6.14 -0.75 24.14
N VAL A 180 5.82 -0.95 22.85
CA VAL A 180 4.55 -0.43 22.28
C VAL A 180 3.38 -1.14 22.94
N GLU A 181 2.45 -0.36 23.46
CA GLU A 181 1.18 -0.87 23.92
C GLU A 181 0.17 -0.90 22.77
N THR A 182 -0.60 -1.99 22.66
CA THR A 182 -1.67 -2.13 21.68
C THR A 182 -2.95 -2.54 22.37
N ILE A 183 -4.02 -1.79 22.13
CA ILE A 183 -5.34 -2.06 22.68
C ILE A 183 -6.37 -2.31 21.57
N ALA A 184 -7.37 -3.13 21.91
CA ALA A 184 -8.51 -3.40 21.04
C ALA A 184 -9.65 -2.44 21.43
N ASP A 185 -9.72 -1.29 20.75
CA ASP A 185 -10.77 -0.29 20.93
C ASP A 185 -10.89 0.60 19.69
N GLU A 186 -11.88 1.46 19.64
CA GLU A 186 -12.14 2.39 18.54
C GLU A 186 -12.08 3.84 19.03
N VAL A 187 -11.31 4.69 18.34
CA VAL A 187 -11.35 6.14 18.57
C VAL A 187 -12.63 6.69 17.96
N VAL A 188 -13.41 7.41 18.76
CA VAL A 188 -14.72 7.96 18.36
C VAL A 188 -14.79 9.49 18.40
N ALA A 189 -13.85 10.15 19.09
CA ALA A 189 -13.76 11.60 19.14
C ALA A 189 -12.35 12.07 19.48
N MET A 190 -12.07 13.34 19.23
CA MET A 190 -10.84 14.02 19.60
C MET A 190 -11.14 15.36 20.27
N THR A 191 -10.36 15.72 21.27
CA THR A 191 -10.45 17.02 21.93
C THR A 191 -9.25 17.87 21.49
N LEU A 192 -9.54 19.05 20.93
CA LEU A 192 -8.51 20.03 20.58
C LEU A 192 -8.31 21.04 21.71
N ASN A 193 -7.12 21.63 21.75
CA ASN A 193 -6.85 22.78 22.61
C ASN A 193 -7.72 24.00 22.20
N LYS A 194 -7.82 25.01 23.07
CA LYS A 194 -8.65 26.20 22.83
C LYS A 194 -8.33 26.95 21.52
N ALA A 195 -7.09 26.85 21.06
CA ALA A 195 -6.64 27.50 19.81
C ALA A 195 -6.91 26.62 18.56
N ALA A 196 -7.44 25.41 18.73
CA ALA A 196 -7.64 24.41 17.67
C ALA A 196 -6.37 24.11 16.85
N THR A 197 -5.20 24.14 17.51
CA THR A 197 -3.89 23.92 16.88
C THR A 197 -3.23 22.60 17.28
N ARG A 198 -3.81 21.89 18.25
CA ARG A 198 -3.32 20.59 18.75
C ARG A 198 -4.46 19.72 19.22
N VAL A 199 -4.36 18.44 18.98
CA VAL A 199 -5.17 17.41 19.65
C VAL A 199 -4.58 17.18 21.04
N GLU A 200 -5.39 17.34 22.10
CA GLU A 200 -4.98 17.09 23.49
C GLU A 200 -5.25 15.64 23.90
N SER A 201 -6.36 15.07 23.42
CA SER A 201 -6.74 13.69 23.74
C SER A 201 -7.62 13.06 22.68
N VAL A 202 -7.64 11.72 22.67
CA VAL A 202 -8.59 10.91 21.94
C VAL A 202 -9.57 10.25 22.90
N THR A 203 -10.85 10.14 22.52
CA THR A 203 -11.88 9.44 23.27
C THR A 203 -12.16 8.10 22.58
N LEU A 204 -12.14 7.04 23.37
CA LEU A 204 -12.39 5.68 22.93
C LEU A 204 -13.86 5.31 23.06
N LYS A 205 -14.29 4.33 22.29
CA LYS A 205 -15.66 3.79 22.34
C LYS A 205 -16.00 3.20 23.71
N SER A 206 -15.02 2.66 24.43
CA SER A 206 -15.15 2.22 25.83
C SER A 206 -15.43 3.36 26.82
N GLY A 207 -15.30 4.61 26.39
CA GLY A 207 -15.41 5.81 27.23
C GLY A 207 -14.09 6.29 27.82
N ALA A 208 -12.97 5.57 27.62
CA ALA A 208 -11.67 6.03 28.09
C ALA A 208 -11.19 7.26 27.29
N VAL A 209 -10.51 8.19 27.97
CA VAL A 209 -9.91 9.38 27.38
C VAL A 209 -8.40 9.28 27.54
N ILE A 210 -7.66 9.34 26.43
CA ILE A 210 -6.21 9.16 26.38
C ILE A 210 -5.55 10.46 25.89
N GLY A 211 -4.71 11.06 26.72
CA GLY A 211 -3.89 12.22 26.33
C GLY A 211 -2.82 11.83 25.30
N CYS A 212 -2.48 12.75 24.40
CA CYS A 212 -1.51 12.47 23.33
C CYS A 212 -0.57 13.64 23.04
N GLY A 213 0.71 13.32 22.87
CA GLY A 213 1.70 14.24 22.31
C GLY A 213 1.47 14.40 20.79
N PHE A 214 1.51 13.31 20.06
CA PHE A 214 1.12 13.21 18.66
C PHE A 214 -0.03 12.23 18.47
N VAL A 215 -0.89 12.50 17.48
CA VAL A 215 -1.88 11.55 16.94
C VAL A 215 -1.49 11.21 15.53
N VAL A 216 -1.32 9.91 15.23
CA VAL A 216 -1.04 9.39 13.90
C VAL A 216 -2.30 8.75 13.35
N ASN A 217 -2.82 9.31 12.28
CA ASN A 217 -3.92 8.72 11.54
C ASN A 217 -3.37 7.68 10.55
N ALA A 218 -3.45 6.40 10.92
CA ALA A 218 -3.10 5.24 10.11
C ALA A 218 -4.34 4.34 9.87
N SER A 219 -5.54 4.93 9.88
CA SER A 219 -6.81 4.20 9.87
C SER A 219 -7.28 3.76 8.46
N GLY A 220 -6.39 3.79 7.47
CA GLY A 220 -6.62 3.29 6.11
C GLY A 220 -7.83 3.95 5.47
N THR A 221 -8.76 3.18 4.93
CA THR A 221 -9.98 3.68 4.26
C THR A 221 -10.82 4.61 5.12
N ARG A 222 -10.75 4.50 6.45
CA ARG A 222 -11.45 5.39 7.40
C ARG A 222 -10.67 6.67 7.71
N GLY A 223 -9.55 6.93 7.02
CA GLY A 223 -8.68 8.08 7.25
C GLY A 223 -9.40 9.42 7.24
N ALA A 224 -10.33 9.64 6.31
CA ALA A 224 -11.15 10.85 6.28
C ALA A 224 -12.12 10.95 7.48
N VAL A 225 -12.67 9.84 7.95
CA VAL A 225 -13.53 9.82 9.15
C VAL A 225 -12.72 10.22 10.39
N THR A 226 -11.53 9.63 10.55
CA THR A 226 -10.63 9.93 11.66
C THR A 226 -10.16 11.39 11.62
N ALA A 227 -9.84 11.94 10.44
CA ALA A 227 -9.45 13.34 10.28
C ALA A 227 -10.59 14.30 10.71
N ARG A 228 -11.84 14.02 10.32
CA ARG A 228 -13.00 14.83 10.72
C ARG A 228 -13.23 14.89 12.23
N MET A 229 -12.79 13.90 13.01
CA MET A 229 -12.86 13.97 14.49
C MET A 229 -12.00 15.12 15.06
N ALA A 230 -10.99 15.56 14.32
CA ALA A 230 -10.16 16.74 14.63
C ALA A 230 -10.58 17.99 13.81
N GLY A 231 -11.74 17.95 13.12
CA GLY A 231 -12.20 19.06 12.26
C GLY A 231 -11.40 19.21 10.96
N LEU A 232 -10.72 18.17 10.50
CA LEU A 232 -9.85 18.19 9.33
C LEU A 232 -10.49 17.43 8.16
N GLU A 233 -10.24 17.94 6.94
CA GLU A 233 -10.70 17.29 5.71
C GLU A 233 -9.50 16.79 4.88
N ILE A 234 -9.63 15.59 4.35
CA ILE A 234 -8.68 15.00 3.40
C ILE A 234 -9.43 14.29 2.27
N PRO A 235 -8.90 14.31 1.04
CA PRO A 235 -9.57 13.79 -0.15
C PRO A 235 -9.42 12.26 -0.26
N LEU A 236 -9.90 11.52 0.74
CA LEU A 236 -9.85 10.06 0.75
C LEU A 236 -11.23 9.45 0.60
N GLU A 237 -11.30 8.46 -0.28
CA GLU A 237 -12.48 7.65 -0.48
C GLU A 237 -12.14 6.15 -0.49
N PRO A 238 -12.97 5.29 0.12
CA PRO A 238 -12.85 3.85 -0.06
C PRO A 238 -13.26 3.47 -1.49
N ARG A 239 -12.40 2.79 -2.23
CA ARG A 239 -12.65 2.29 -3.58
C ARG A 239 -12.50 0.79 -3.62
N LYS A 240 -13.46 0.07 -4.21
CA LYS A 240 -13.48 -1.39 -4.22
C LYS A 240 -12.55 -1.96 -5.30
N ARG A 241 -11.83 -3.02 -4.96
CA ARG A 241 -10.99 -3.80 -5.88
C ARG A 241 -11.36 -5.26 -5.75
N TYR A 242 -11.50 -5.93 -6.87
CA TYR A 242 -11.87 -7.35 -6.96
C TYR A 242 -10.65 -8.17 -7.29
N THR A 243 -10.50 -9.29 -6.61
CA THR A 243 -9.40 -10.23 -6.82
C THR A 243 -9.95 -11.63 -6.95
N TYR A 244 -9.39 -12.38 -7.89
CA TYR A 244 -9.78 -13.75 -8.23
C TYR A 244 -8.54 -14.62 -8.25
N ILE A 245 -8.62 -15.80 -7.62
CA ILE A 245 -7.66 -16.89 -7.81
C ILE A 245 -8.29 -17.89 -8.77
N PHE A 246 -7.59 -18.22 -9.83
CA PHE A 246 -8.07 -19.20 -10.81
C PHE A 246 -7.02 -20.25 -11.13
N ALA A 247 -7.48 -21.42 -11.53
CA ALA A 247 -6.67 -22.49 -12.08
C ALA A 247 -6.90 -22.59 -13.59
N ALA A 248 -5.84 -22.82 -14.36
CA ALA A 248 -5.93 -23.03 -15.80
C ALA A 248 -5.95 -24.54 -16.13
N ALA A 249 -6.77 -24.95 -17.09
CA ALA A 249 -6.77 -26.33 -17.60
C ALA A 249 -5.41 -26.68 -18.26
N GLN A 250 -4.76 -25.69 -18.84
CA GLN A 250 -3.41 -25.78 -19.41
C GLN A 250 -2.53 -24.71 -18.76
N PRO A 251 -1.86 -25.00 -17.63
CA PRO A 251 -0.96 -24.07 -16.98
C PRO A 251 0.20 -23.67 -17.89
N LEU A 252 0.70 -22.45 -17.72
CA LEU A 252 1.90 -21.98 -18.43
C LEU A 252 3.13 -22.77 -17.98
N ALA A 253 4.03 -23.04 -18.94
CA ALA A 253 5.32 -23.64 -18.65
C ALA A 253 6.30 -22.65 -17.99
N ASP A 254 6.19 -21.38 -18.36
CA ASP A 254 7.06 -20.30 -17.90
C ASP A 254 6.34 -19.43 -16.86
N GLU A 255 7.13 -18.71 -16.06
CA GLU A 255 6.63 -17.76 -15.07
C GLU A 255 5.88 -16.59 -15.74
N LEU A 256 4.70 -16.28 -15.21
CA LEU A 256 3.89 -15.15 -15.63
C LEU A 256 4.24 -13.92 -14.81
N PRO A 257 4.83 -12.86 -15.39
CA PRO A 257 4.96 -11.58 -14.72
C PRO A 257 3.59 -11.03 -14.30
N LEU A 258 3.54 -10.17 -13.29
CA LEU A 258 2.33 -9.41 -13.06
C LEU A 258 2.10 -8.52 -14.29
N THR A 259 1.12 -8.89 -15.07
CA THR A 259 0.76 -8.22 -16.31
C THR A 259 -0.32 -7.21 -16.04
N VAL A 260 -0.09 -5.96 -16.42
CA VAL A 260 -1.10 -4.89 -16.42
C VAL A 260 -1.52 -4.70 -17.87
N ASP A 261 -2.72 -5.17 -18.17
CA ASP A 261 -3.32 -5.06 -19.50
C ASP A 261 -3.86 -3.63 -19.73
N PRO A 262 -3.87 -3.10 -20.96
CA PRO A 262 -4.42 -1.77 -21.25
C PRO A 262 -5.87 -1.58 -20.79
N SER A 263 -6.66 -2.65 -20.67
CA SER A 263 -8.03 -2.64 -20.13
C SER A 263 -8.12 -2.33 -18.63
N GLY A 264 -6.98 -2.33 -17.90
CA GLY A 264 -6.89 -2.20 -16.45
C GLY A 264 -7.04 -3.53 -15.68
N VAL A 265 -7.27 -4.64 -16.38
CA VAL A 265 -7.18 -5.97 -15.76
C VAL A 265 -5.72 -6.30 -15.52
N HIS A 266 -5.41 -6.81 -14.34
CA HIS A 266 -4.05 -7.28 -14.04
C HIS A 266 -4.09 -8.73 -13.56
N PHE A 267 -3.04 -9.49 -13.87
CA PHE A 267 -2.95 -10.89 -13.51
C PHE A 267 -1.50 -11.34 -13.37
N ARG A 268 -1.25 -12.35 -12.55
CA ARG A 268 0.08 -12.90 -12.27
C ARG A 268 0.07 -14.36 -11.89
N GLN A 269 1.24 -14.96 -11.86
CA GLN A 269 1.45 -16.24 -11.22
C GLN A 269 1.13 -16.15 -9.72
N ASP A 270 0.40 -17.13 -9.16
CA ASP A 270 0.11 -17.22 -7.72
C ASP A 270 0.62 -18.53 -7.10
N GLY A 271 0.68 -19.59 -7.87
CA GLY A 271 1.23 -20.88 -7.52
C GLY A 271 1.71 -21.62 -8.76
N ARG A 272 2.01 -22.90 -8.66
CA ARG A 272 2.47 -23.67 -9.82
C ARG A 272 1.43 -23.79 -10.93
N GLN A 273 0.15 -23.88 -10.57
CA GLN A 273 -0.97 -24.09 -11.48
C GLN A 273 -2.10 -23.08 -11.25
N THR A 274 -1.89 -22.14 -10.38
CA THR A 274 -2.86 -21.10 -10.02
C THR A 274 -2.32 -19.73 -10.34
N TYR A 275 -3.25 -18.84 -10.62
CA TYR A 275 -2.99 -17.47 -11.02
C TYR A 275 -3.93 -16.55 -10.24
N LEU A 276 -3.50 -15.31 -10.08
CA LEU A 276 -4.30 -14.25 -9.50
C LEU A 276 -4.66 -13.27 -10.61
N ALA A 277 -5.92 -12.82 -10.63
CA ALA A 277 -6.35 -11.68 -11.43
C ALA A 277 -7.00 -10.63 -10.55
N GLY A 278 -6.89 -9.37 -10.95
CA GLY A 278 -7.56 -8.26 -10.30
C GLY A 278 -8.10 -7.27 -11.30
N ALA A 279 -9.17 -6.57 -10.88
CA ALA A 279 -9.77 -5.49 -11.64
C ALA A 279 -10.61 -4.58 -10.73
N HIS A 280 -11.04 -3.48 -11.28
CA HIS A 280 -12.10 -2.64 -10.72
C HIS A 280 -13.25 -2.50 -11.73
N ALA A 281 -14.42 -2.11 -11.25
CA ALA A 281 -15.57 -1.82 -12.12
C ALA A 281 -15.25 -0.65 -13.07
N ALA A 282 -15.95 -0.59 -14.20
CA ALA A 282 -15.77 0.50 -15.19
C ALA A 282 -16.07 1.88 -14.57
N ILE A 283 -17.08 1.96 -13.72
CA ILE A 283 -17.32 3.09 -12.84
C ILE A 283 -16.73 2.72 -11.48
N ASP A 284 -15.82 3.53 -10.96
CA ASP A 284 -15.11 3.29 -9.69
C ASP A 284 -15.60 4.30 -8.62
N PRO A 285 -16.84 4.16 -8.09
CA PRO A 285 -17.38 5.05 -7.09
C PRO A 285 -16.80 4.80 -5.71
N ALA A 286 -16.93 5.77 -4.81
CA ALA A 286 -16.77 5.54 -3.39
C ALA A 286 -17.80 4.49 -2.92
N VAL A 287 -17.37 3.60 -2.04
CA VAL A 287 -18.21 2.54 -1.47
C VAL A 287 -18.37 2.70 0.05
N ASP A 288 -19.32 1.98 0.65
CA ASP A 288 -19.39 1.88 2.10
C ASP A 288 -18.16 1.12 2.64
N PHE A 289 -17.68 1.51 3.82
CA PHE A 289 -16.53 0.89 4.49
C PHE A 289 -16.70 -0.60 4.80
N ASP A 290 -17.93 -1.07 4.86
CA ASP A 290 -18.29 -2.45 5.19
C ASP A 290 -18.83 -3.23 3.96
N ASP A 291 -18.86 -2.61 2.77
CA ASP A 291 -19.28 -3.27 1.53
C ASP A 291 -18.13 -4.06 0.87
N PHE A 292 -18.05 -5.33 1.19
CA PHE A 292 -17.13 -6.31 0.57
C PHE A 292 -17.87 -7.26 -0.39
N SER A 293 -19.05 -6.89 -0.85
CA SER A 293 -19.80 -7.69 -1.83
C SER A 293 -19.03 -7.81 -3.15
N MET A 294 -19.08 -9.00 -3.78
CA MET A 294 -18.53 -9.24 -5.10
C MET A 294 -19.49 -8.78 -6.19
N ASP A 295 -18.94 -8.23 -7.26
CA ASP A 295 -19.65 -8.06 -8.52
C ASP A 295 -19.39 -9.32 -9.38
N GLN A 296 -20.38 -10.20 -9.42
CA GLN A 296 -20.25 -11.48 -10.11
C GLN A 296 -20.17 -11.32 -11.63
N SER A 297 -20.75 -10.23 -12.19
CA SER A 297 -20.70 -10.00 -13.64
C SER A 297 -19.31 -9.59 -14.12
N LEU A 298 -18.51 -8.95 -13.25
CA LEU A 298 -17.19 -8.40 -13.62
C LEU A 298 -16.23 -9.48 -14.12
N TRP A 299 -16.28 -10.69 -13.52
CA TRP A 299 -15.46 -11.81 -13.97
C TRP A 299 -15.82 -12.24 -15.38
N GLU A 300 -17.11 -12.48 -15.66
CA GLU A 300 -17.57 -13.00 -16.93
C GLU A 300 -17.54 -11.95 -18.06
N GLU A 301 -17.86 -10.69 -17.74
CA GLU A 301 -17.99 -9.64 -18.73
C GLU A 301 -16.66 -8.93 -19.06
N LYS A 302 -15.70 -8.91 -18.11
CA LYS A 302 -14.43 -8.17 -18.28
C LYS A 302 -13.21 -9.02 -18.02
N VAL A 303 -13.08 -9.60 -16.82
CA VAL A 303 -11.77 -10.14 -16.37
C VAL A 303 -11.37 -11.35 -17.18
N TRP A 304 -12.21 -12.38 -17.25
CA TRP A 304 -11.92 -13.58 -18.03
C TRP A 304 -11.75 -13.32 -19.53
N PRO A 305 -12.62 -12.58 -20.23
CA PRO A 305 -12.41 -12.28 -21.64
C PRO A 305 -11.07 -11.59 -21.94
N VAL A 306 -10.65 -10.63 -21.10
CA VAL A 306 -9.35 -9.96 -21.26
C VAL A 306 -8.20 -10.94 -21.08
N ILE A 307 -8.25 -11.78 -20.03
CA ILE A 307 -7.21 -12.77 -19.76
C ILE A 307 -7.09 -13.78 -20.89
N ALA A 308 -8.23 -14.30 -21.36
CA ALA A 308 -8.28 -15.30 -22.46
C ALA A 308 -7.80 -14.69 -23.79
N ALA A 309 -8.14 -13.44 -24.07
CA ALA A 309 -7.64 -12.73 -25.26
C ALA A 309 -6.13 -12.50 -25.20
N ARG A 310 -5.59 -12.14 -24.01
CA ARG A 310 -4.16 -11.88 -23.82
C ARG A 310 -3.33 -13.17 -23.75
N ILE A 311 -3.86 -14.23 -23.14
CA ILE A 311 -3.21 -15.54 -23.01
C ILE A 311 -4.20 -16.62 -23.46
N PRO A 312 -4.18 -17.06 -24.73
CA PRO A 312 -5.16 -18.01 -25.27
C PRO A 312 -5.23 -19.35 -24.50
N GLN A 313 -4.15 -19.78 -23.84
CA GLN A 313 -4.17 -20.96 -22.96
C GLN A 313 -5.12 -20.80 -21.76
N PHE A 314 -5.51 -19.56 -21.41
CA PHE A 314 -6.44 -19.26 -20.32
C PHE A 314 -7.90 -19.13 -20.78
N GLU A 315 -8.24 -19.63 -21.96
CA GLU A 315 -9.64 -19.79 -22.40
C GLU A 315 -10.42 -20.73 -21.46
N ALA A 316 -9.78 -21.83 -21.02
CA ALA A 316 -10.37 -22.81 -20.11
C ALA A 316 -9.77 -22.64 -18.69
N ILE A 317 -10.43 -21.85 -17.88
CA ILE A 317 -10.01 -21.57 -16.49
C ILE A 317 -11.18 -21.76 -15.53
N LYS A 318 -10.84 -21.95 -14.23
CA LYS A 318 -11.82 -22.10 -13.15
C LYS A 318 -11.45 -21.19 -11.99
N VAL A 319 -12.36 -20.32 -11.57
CA VAL A 319 -12.23 -19.54 -10.34
C VAL A 319 -12.26 -20.49 -9.14
N MET A 320 -11.27 -20.38 -8.30
CA MET A 320 -11.08 -21.18 -7.08
C MET A 320 -11.44 -20.42 -5.82
N HIS A 321 -11.17 -19.10 -5.83
CA HIS A 321 -11.44 -18.20 -4.73
C HIS A 321 -11.55 -16.77 -5.25
N GLU A 322 -12.33 -15.93 -4.54
CA GLU A 322 -12.51 -14.53 -4.88
C GLU A 322 -12.75 -13.69 -3.63
N TRP A 323 -12.36 -12.42 -3.68
CA TRP A 323 -12.66 -11.46 -2.63
C TRP A 323 -12.66 -10.03 -3.16
N ALA A 324 -13.34 -9.15 -2.43
CA ALA A 324 -13.24 -7.71 -2.61
C ALA A 324 -12.37 -7.10 -1.50
N GLY A 325 -11.55 -6.13 -1.84
CA GLY A 325 -10.79 -5.32 -0.90
C GLY A 325 -11.03 -3.83 -1.16
N HIS A 326 -10.58 -2.98 -0.24
CA HIS A 326 -10.72 -1.55 -0.40
C HIS A 326 -9.37 -0.85 -0.49
N TYR A 327 -9.23 0.08 -1.44
CA TYR A 327 -8.17 1.07 -1.44
C TYR A 327 -8.60 2.30 -0.63
N ASP A 328 -7.66 2.89 0.10
CA ASP A 328 -7.76 4.24 0.65
C ASP A 328 -7.35 5.24 -0.44
N MET A 329 -8.24 5.44 -1.42
CA MET A 329 -7.95 6.23 -2.62
C MET A 329 -7.83 7.71 -2.26
N ASN A 330 -6.66 8.30 -2.48
CA ASN A 330 -6.50 9.74 -2.51
C ASN A 330 -6.94 10.26 -3.88
N ILE A 331 -8.15 10.81 -3.93
CA ILE A 331 -8.76 11.28 -5.19
C ILE A 331 -8.16 12.60 -5.71
N PHE A 332 -7.26 13.23 -4.96
CA PHE A 332 -6.60 14.47 -5.37
C PHE A 332 -5.44 14.20 -6.35
N ASP A 333 -4.59 13.21 -6.03
CA ASP A 333 -3.37 12.98 -6.82
C ASP A 333 -2.84 11.53 -6.77
N HIS A 334 -3.57 10.63 -6.13
CA HIS A 334 -3.26 9.20 -5.99
C HIS A 334 -1.94 8.89 -5.24
N ASN A 335 -1.37 9.86 -4.56
CA ASN A 335 -0.20 9.69 -3.70
C ASN A 335 -0.56 9.80 -2.22
N ALA A 336 0.25 9.16 -1.38
CA ALA A 336 0.07 9.16 0.05
C ALA A 336 0.08 10.57 0.65
N ILE A 337 -0.56 10.74 1.81
CA ILE A 337 -0.48 11.94 2.65
C ILE A 337 0.34 11.57 3.87
N LEU A 338 1.50 12.22 4.03
CA LEU A 338 2.46 11.96 5.10
C LEU A 338 2.78 13.23 5.88
N GLY A 339 2.84 13.11 7.21
CA GLY A 339 3.32 14.15 8.11
C GLY A 339 2.23 15.04 8.69
N PRO A 340 2.59 16.18 9.29
CA PRO A 340 1.67 16.98 10.08
C PRO A 340 0.66 17.76 9.24
N HIS A 341 -0.51 18.00 9.82
CA HIS A 341 -1.45 18.97 9.30
C HIS A 341 -0.91 20.39 9.46
N THR A 342 -1.26 21.28 8.54
CA THR A 342 -0.75 22.67 8.51
C THR A 342 -1.09 23.52 9.74
N THR A 343 -2.24 23.26 10.36
CA THR A 343 -2.72 24.01 11.54
C THR A 343 -2.68 23.16 12.80
N VAL A 344 -3.20 21.92 12.74
CA VAL A 344 -3.19 21.00 13.90
C VAL A 344 -1.87 20.23 13.87
N SER A 345 -0.82 20.85 14.40
CA SER A 345 0.58 20.47 14.15
C SER A 345 1.00 19.11 14.72
N ASN A 346 0.25 18.55 15.66
CA ASN A 346 0.50 17.22 16.22
C ASN A 346 -0.42 16.13 15.64
N PHE A 347 -1.26 16.46 14.67
CA PHE A 347 -2.03 15.47 13.92
C PHE A 347 -1.22 15.07 12.68
N MET A 348 -0.77 13.83 12.67
CA MET A 348 0.09 13.27 11.63
C MET A 348 -0.72 12.38 10.69
N PHE A 349 -0.63 12.61 9.40
CA PHE A 349 -1.22 11.75 8.37
C PHE A 349 -0.26 10.61 7.99
N LEU A 350 -0.82 9.45 7.77
CA LEU A 350 -0.21 8.27 7.18
C LEU A 350 -1.29 7.51 6.41
N ASN A 351 -1.81 8.15 5.35
CA ASN A 351 -3.04 7.81 4.68
C ASN A 351 -2.94 7.96 3.15
N GLY A 352 -3.97 7.47 2.42
CA GLY A 352 -4.18 7.78 1.01
C GLY A 352 -3.22 7.09 0.07
N PHE A 353 -2.89 5.86 0.33
CA PHE A 353 -1.88 5.12 -0.44
C PHE A 353 -2.35 4.62 -1.80
N SER A 354 -3.64 4.69 -2.10
CA SER A 354 -4.21 4.43 -3.43
C SER A 354 -3.77 3.10 -4.04
N GLY A 355 -3.69 2.04 -3.21
CA GLY A 355 -3.26 0.71 -3.61
C GLY A 355 -1.75 0.42 -3.50
N HIS A 356 -0.92 1.41 -3.18
CA HIS A 356 0.54 1.25 -3.07
C HIS A 356 1.05 1.03 -1.63
N GLY A 357 0.18 1.10 -0.64
CA GLY A 357 0.52 1.16 0.77
C GLY A 357 1.40 0.02 1.25
N LEU A 358 1.11 -1.21 0.83
CA LEU A 358 1.87 -2.36 1.30
C LEU A 358 3.37 -2.21 1.04
N GLN A 359 3.74 -1.92 -0.21
CA GLN A 359 5.14 -1.76 -0.59
C GLN A 359 5.77 -0.45 -0.11
N GLN A 360 4.96 0.57 0.19
CA GLN A 360 5.46 1.85 0.70
C GLN A 360 5.65 1.84 2.22
N ALA A 361 5.03 0.92 2.94
CA ALA A 361 5.00 0.88 4.40
C ALA A 361 6.38 0.97 5.08
N PRO A 362 7.47 0.30 4.61
CA PRO A 362 8.78 0.44 5.22
C PRO A 362 9.31 1.88 5.20
N ALA A 363 9.22 2.56 4.05
CA ALA A 363 9.72 3.93 3.90
C ALA A 363 8.85 4.94 4.65
N MET A 364 7.52 4.77 4.57
CA MET A 364 6.57 5.71 5.16
C MET A 364 6.55 5.63 6.69
N GLY A 365 6.65 4.43 7.28
CA GLY A 365 6.76 4.29 8.73
C GLY A 365 8.06 4.86 9.26
N ARG A 366 9.20 4.63 8.57
CA ARG A 366 10.48 5.25 8.91
C ARG A 366 10.42 6.77 8.85
N ALA A 367 9.89 7.31 7.76
CA ALA A 367 9.76 8.75 7.60
C ALA A 367 8.85 9.40 8.66
N LEU A 368 7.75 8.73 9.03
CA LEU A 368 6.90 9.19 10.14
C LEU A 368 7.69 9.21 11.46
N ALA A 369 8.45 8.16 11.75
CA ALA A 369 9.28 8.12 12.97
C ALA A 369 10.32 9.23 12.96
N GLU A 370 10.94 9.54 11.82
CA GLU A 370 11.87 10.67 11.66
C GLU A 370 11.18 12.02 11.93
N LEU A 371 9.99 12.24 11.36
CA LEU A 371 9.22 13.47 11.61
C LEU A 371 8.85 13.65 13.08
N VAL A 372 8.41 12.59 13.75
CA VAL A 372 8.06 12.63 15.17
C VAL A 372 9.28 12.88 16.05
N THR A 373 10.41 12.22 15.74
CA THR A 373 11.61 12.27 16.58
C THR A 373 12.44 13.54 16.34
N TYR A 374 12.60 13.94 15.08
CA TYR A 374 13.54 15.00 14.68
C TYR A 374 12.86 16.25 14.11
N GLY A 375 11.55 16.20 13.85
CA GLY A 375 10.83 17.27 13.17
C GLY A 375 11.15 17.39 11.67
N GLY A 376 11.83 16.41 11.07
CA GLY A 376 12.22 16.43 9.66
C GLY A 376 12.80 15.10 9.19
N PHE A 377 12.81 14.88 7.87
CA PHE A 377 13.36 13.69 7.25
C PHE A 377 14.89 13.60 7.40
N ARG A 378 15.41 12.40 7.58
CA ARG A 378 16.83 12.08 7.73
C ARG A 378 17.38 11.18 6.61
N THR A 379 16.52 10.37 6.01
CA THR A 379 16.92 9.37 5.02
C THR A 379 16.39 9.69 3.63
N LEU A 380 15.11 9.59 3.39
CA LEU A 380 14.45 10.00 2.15
C LEU A 380 13.65 11.26 2.41
N ASP A 381 13.85 12.30 1.60
CA ASP A 381 12.99 13.48 1.65
C ASP A 381 11.64 13.16 1.03
N LEU A 382 10.64 12.94 1.88
CA LEU A 382 9.26 12.66 1.50
C LEU A 382 8.35 13.90 1.60
N SER A 383 8.92 15.10 1.60
CA SER A 383 8.18 16.37 1.59
C SER A 383 7.15 16.50 0.46
N PRO A 384 7.33 15.90 -0.74
CA PRO A 384 6.29 15.92 -1.77
C PRO A 384 4.96 15.29 -1.34
N PHE A 385 4.97 14.39 -0.33
CA PHE A 385 3.76 13.76 0.21
C PHE A 385 3.08 14.56 1.33
N SER A 386 3.62 15.73 1.70
CA SER A 386 3.06 16.54 2.79
C SER A 386 1.64 17.01 2.50
N TYR A 387 0.83 17.20 3.55
CA TYR A 387 -0.51 17.76 3.45
C TYR A 387 -0.53 19.17 2.83
N ASN A 388 0.59 19.90 2.89
CA ASN A 388 0.71 21.25 2.31
C ASN A 388 0.29 21.33 0.84
N ARG A 389 0.58 20.27 0.03
CA ARG A 389 0.19 20.24 -1.39
C ARG A 389 -1.32 20.22 -1.58
N ILE A 390 -2.04 19.53 -0.69
CA ILE A 390 -3.52 19.49 -0.71
C ILE A 390 -4.08 20.87 -0.32
N ALA A 391 -3.55 21.45 0.74
CA ALA A 391 -3.97 22.77 1.21
C ALA A 391 -3.73 23.89 0.18
N ARG A 392 -2.73 23.72 -0.71
CA ARG A 392 -2.39 24.69 -1.78
C ARG A 392 -3.06 24.35 -3.12
N GLY A 393 -3.69 23.19 -3.27
CA GLY A 393 -4.21 22.73 -4.55
C GLY A 393 -3.11 22.36 -5.56
N GLU A 394 -1.94 21.93 -5.11
CA GLU A 394 -0.76 21.58 -5.92
C GLU A 394 -0.61 20.04 -5.99
N PRO A 395 -1.27 19.33 -6.94
CA PRO A 395 -1.27 17.88 -6.98
C PRO A 395 0.11 17.34 -7.35
N PHE A 396 0.54 16.29 -6.64
CA PHE A 396 1.70 15.47 -6.97
C PHE A 396 1.22 14.14 -7.55
N VAL A 397 0.84 14.15 -8.85
CA VAL A 397 0.11 13.04 -9.47
C VAL A 397 1.00 11.82 -9.70
N GLU A 398 0.55 10.65 -9.25
CA GLU A 398 1.07 9.35 -9.69
C GLU A 398 0.12 8.75 -10.75
N THR A 399 0.65 8.46 -11.93
CA THR A 399 -0.13 7.94 -13.06
C THR A 399 -0.09 6.42 -13.18
N ALA A 400 0.86 5.76 -12.53
CA ALA A 400 1.00 4.30 -12.55
C ALA A 400 0.11 3.64 -11.47
N ILE A 401 -1.22 3.74 -11.61
CA ILE A 401 -2.20 3.10 -10.73
C ILE A 401 -2.73 1.84 -11.39
N ILE A 402 -3.07 0.83 -10.57
CA ILE A 402 -3.66 -0.44 -10.99
C ILE A 402 -5.02 -0.61 -10.32
#